data_769526bd4f75e64c31cb36784007c6c9
#
_entry.id   769526bd4f75e64c31cb36784007c6c9
#
_cell.length_a   1.000
_cell.length_b   1.000
_cell.length_c   1.000
_cell.angle_alpha   90.00
_cell.angle_beta   90.00
_cell.angle_gamma   90.00
#
_symmetry.space_group_name_H-M   'P 1'
#
loop_
_entity.id
_entity.type
_entity.pdbx_description
1 polymer ?
#
loop_
_entity_poly.entity_id
_entity_poly.type
_entity_poly.pdbx_seq_one_letter_code
_entity_poly.pdbx_strand_id
1 'polypeptide(L)'
;MTTAPRAEKLTLLLAEDEEGTAILLKFLLARGGYTVVHAADGQQAKTMIDQMPPPTLVLLDIMLPYLSGLQLLAYIRQKAEWQHVPIIMLTADSNERDIERALATGANDYMVKPFNPRELTARLQRFVKVAS
;
A
#
# COMPACT_ATOMS: atom_id res chain seq x y z
N MET A 1 -36.16 -9.63 3.39
CA MET A 1 -35.47 -9.11 4.58
C MET A 1 -34.12 -8.58 4.19
N THR A 2 -33.94 -7.33 4.41
CA THR A 2 -32.66 -6.70 4.10
C THR A 2 -31.72 -6.87 5.27
N THR A 3 -30.65 -7.58 5.03
CA THR A 3 -29.53 -7.56 5.97
C THR A 3 -28.88 -6.18 5.86
N ALA A 4 -28.42 -5.64 6.98
CA ALA A 4 -27.60 -4.46 6.97
C ALA A 4 -26.43 -4.70 5.99
N PRO A 5 -26.08 -3.71 5.15
CA PRO A 5 -24.97 -3.88 4.25
C PRO A 5 -23.73 -4.21 5.07
N ARG A 6 -23.12 -5.32 4.75
CA ARG A 6 -21.84 -5.65 5.35
C ARG A 6 -20.84 -4.60 4.91
N ALA A 7 -20.10 -4.06 5.85
CA ALA A 7 -18.94 -3.28 5.49
C ALA A 7 -18.09 -4.14 4.58
N GLU A 8 -17.76 -3.62 3.40
CA GLU A 8 -16.87 -4.34 2.51
C GLU A 8 -15.56 -4.62 3.23
N LYS A 9 -15.03 -5.81 3.01
CA LYS A 9 -13.78 -6.21 3.61
C LYS A 9 -12.66 -5.37 3.00
N LEU A 10 -12.02 -4.55 3.82
CA LEU A 10 -10.90 -3.75 3.37
C LEU A 10 -9.62 -4.59 3.43
N THR A 11 -9.02 -4.82 2.28
CA THR A 11 -7.75 -5.55 2.19
C THR A 11 -6.65 -4.61 1.75
N LEU A 12 -5.46 -4.82 2.29
CA LEU A 12 -4.33 -3.95 1.99
C LEU A 12 -3.07 -4.79 1.84
N LEU A 13 -2.36 -4.58 0.74
CA LEU A 13 -1.03 -5.18 0.53
C LEU A 13 0.01 -4.18 1.03
N LEU A 14 0.83 -4.64 1.97
CA LEU A 14 1.93 -3.86 2.54
C LEU A 14 3.25 -4.51 2.16
N ALA A 15 4.10 -3.79 1.45
CA ALA A 15 5.46 -4.23 1.16
C ALA A 15 6.44 -3.36 1.94
N GLU A 16 7.04 -3.91 2.98
CA GLU A 16 7.93 -3.22 3.89
C GLU A 16 8.91 -4.23 4.49
N ASP A 17 10.21 -3.97 4.34
CA ASP A 17 11.24 -4.89 4.81
C ASP A 17 11.76 -4.57 6.21
N GLU A 18 11.60 -3.33 6.70
CA GLU A 18 12.04 -2.96 8.03
C GLU A 18 11.01 -3.46 9.05
N GLU A 19 11.46 -4.34 9.93
CA GLU A 19 10.56 -5.08 10.82
C GLU A 19 9.75 -4.18 11.75
N GLY A 20 10.40 -3.20 12.38
CA GLY A 20 9.73 -2.28 13.30
C GLY A 20 8.66 -1.46 12.62
N THR A 21 8.96 -0.94 11.43
CA THR A 21 8.00 -0.16 10.64
C THR A 21 6.83 -1.05 10.20
N ALA A 22 7.12 -2.28 9.78
CA ALA A 22 6.07 -3.21 9.37
C ALA A 22 5.13 -3.54 10.53
N ILE A 23 5.67 -3.78 11.72
CA ILE A 23 4.87 -4.07 12.91
C ILE A 23 3.95 -2.88 13.23
N LEU A 24 4.50 -1.68 13.24
CA LEU A 24 3.73 -0.46 13.51
C LEU A 24 2.62 -0.28 12.47
N LEU A 25 2.95 -0.40 11.19
CA LEU A 25 1.97 -0.24 10.12
C LEU A 25 0.87 -1.30 10.22
N LYS A 26 1.23 -2.56 10.44
CA LYS A 26 0.23 -3.62 10.58
C LYS A 26 -0.74 -3.34 11.73
N PHE A 27 -0.20 -2.85 12.85
CA PHE A 27 -1.03 -2.50 14.00
C PHE A 27 -1.99 -1.36 13.68
N LEU A 28 -1.48 -0.27 13.12
CA LEU A 28 -2.31 0.90 12.80
C LEU A 28 -3.36 0.59 11.74
N LEU A 29 -2.98 -0.17 10.72
CA LEU A 29 -3.89 -0.53 9.63
C LEU A 29 -4.99 -1.49 10.12
N ALA A 30 -4.63 -2.46 10.96
CA ALA A 30 -5.63 -3.36 11.54
C ALA A 30 -6.65 -2.59 12.37
N ARG A 31 -6.21 -1.60 13.14
CA ARG A 31 -7.12 -0.73 13.90
C ARG A 31 -8.04 0.08 13.00
N GLY A 32 -7.58 0.40 11.80
CA GLY A 32 -8.39 1.10 10.81
C GLY A 32 -9.36 0.21 10.04
N GLY A 33 -9.41 -1.08 10.36
CA GLY A 33 -10.33 -2.01 9.73
C GLY A 33 -9.77 -2.77 8.53
N TYR A 34 -8.47 -2.66 8.27
CA TYR A 34 -7.85 -3.36 7.14
C TYR A 34 -7.39 -4.75 7.52
N THR A 35 -7.59 -5.69 6.60
CA THR A 35 -6.91 -6.98 6.64
C THR A 35 -5.62 -6.83 5.85
N VAL A 36 -4.49 -6.93 6.53
CA VAL A 36 -3.18 -6.64 5.95
C VAL A 36 -2.52 -7.92 5.47
N VAL A 37 -2.09 -7.92 4.20
CA VAL A 37 -1.22 -8.95 3.65
C VAL A 37 0.17 -8.31 3.56
N HIS A 38 1.14 -8.90 4.28
CA HIS A 38 2.46 -8.31 4.40
C HIS A 38 3.51 -9.08 3.61
N ALA A 39 4.25 -8.35 2.78
CA ALA A 39 5.43 -8.87 2.09
C ALA A 39 6.68 -8.21 2.69
N ALA A 40 7.67 -9.00 3.06
CA ALA A 40 8.90 -8.52 3.69
C ALA A 40 9.96 -8.09 2.68
N ASP A 41 9.77 -8.41 1.41
CA ASP A 41 10.69 -8.00 0.34
C ASP A 41 9.93 -7.92 -0.98
N GLY A 42 10.62 -7.42 -2.02
CA GLY A 42 9.98 -7.23 -3.32
C GLY A 42 9.61 -8.52 -4.03
N GLN A 43 10.35 -9.59 -3.79
CA GLN A 43 10.06 -10.88 -4.42
C GLN A 43 8.80 -11.50 -3.81
N GLN A 44 8.68 -11.44 -2.49
CA GLN A 44 7.45 -11.87 -1.81
C GLN A 44 6.26 -11.05 -2.28
N ALA A 45 6.44 -9.73 -2.42
CA ALA A 45 5.36 -8.86 -2.89
C ALA A 45 4.91 -9.26 -4.30
N LYS A 46 5.83 -9.54 -5.19
CA LYS A 46 5.48 -9.96 -6.55
C LYS A 46 4.68 -11.27 -6.54
N THR A 47 5.12 -12.24 -5.74
CA THR A 47 4.40 -13.51 -5.59
C THR A 47 2.99 -13.28 -5.09
N MET A 48 2.83 -12.43 -4.08
CA MET A 48 1.50 -12.12 -3.54
C MET A 48 0.62 -11.42 -4.55
N ILE A 49 1.17 -10.47 -5.31
CA ILE A 49 0.43 -9.76 -6.37
C ILE A 49 -0.09 -10.76 -7.41
N ASP A 50 0.71 -11.76 -7.75
CA ASP A 50 0.32 -12.76 -8.75
C ASP A 50 -0.74 -13.73 -8.23
N GLN A 51 -0.85 -13.93 -6.92
CA GLN A 51 -1.71 -14.94 -6.32
C GLN A 51 -2.98 -14.40 -5.67
N MET A 52 -3.01 -13.12 -5.33
CA MET A 52 -4.15 -12.54 -4.62
C MET A 52 -5.04 -11.74 -5.56
N PRO A 53 -6.34 -11.62 -5.24
CA PRO A 53 -7.18 -10.67 -5.97
C PRO A 53 -6.75 -9.24 -5.66
N PRO A 54 -7.11 -8.26 -6.50
CA PRO A 54 -6.76 -6.87 -6.24
C PRO A 54 -7.23 -6.42 -4.85
N PRO A 55 -6.34 -5.87 -4.03
CA PRO A 55 -6.73 -5.37 -2.71
C PRO A 55 -7.41 -4.01 -2.83
N THR A 56 -7.89 -3.52 -1.69
CA THR A 56 -8.49 -2.18 -1.62
C THR A 56 -7.43 -1.10 -1.80
N LEU A 57 -6.22 -1.34 -1.29
CA LEU A 57 -5.14 -0.36 -1.32
C LEU A 57 -3.79 -1.07 -1.21
N VAL A 58 -2.73 -0.42 -1.72
CA VAL A 58 -1.36 -0.93 -1.64
C VAL A 58 -0.46 0.12 -1.02
N LEU A 59 0.37 -0.27 -0.06
CA LEU A 59 1.46 0.52 0.48
C LEU A 59 2.77 -0.15 0.10
N LEU A 60 3.61 0.56 -0.65
CA LEU A 60 4.89 0.04 -1.13
C LEU A 60 6.05 0.90 -0.65
N ASP A 61 7.00 0.29 0.05
CA ASP A 61 8.28 0.94 0.31
C ASP A 61 9.05 0.99 -1.01
N ILE A 62 9.67 2.13 -1.30
CA ILE A 62 10.50 2.27 -2.50
C ILE A 62 11.75 1.40 -2.40
N MET A 63 12.36 1.35 -1.20
CA MET A 63 13.62 0.64 -0.98
C MET A 63 13.35 -0.76 -0.42
N LEU A 64 13.16 -1.72 -1.32
CA LEU A 64 12.95 -3.12 -0.96
C LEU A 64 14.07 -3.99 -1.51
N PRO A 65 14.44 -5.07 -0.80
CA PRO A 65 15.36 -6.06 -1.36
C PRO A 65 14.75 -6.78 -2.57
N TYR A 66 15.58 -7.19 -3.49
CA TYR A 66 15.30 -7.96 -4.72
C TYR A 66 14.57 -7.16 -5.79
N LEU A 67 13.36 -6.70 -5.52
CA LEU A 67 12.60 -5.85 -6.41
C LEU A 67 12.21 -4.58 -5.66
N SER A 68 12.57 -3.43 -6.20
CA SER A 68 12.24 -2.15 -5.57
C SER A 68 10.73 -1.87 -5.63
N GLY A 69 10.29 -0.95 -4.80
CA GLY A 69 8.90 -0.49 -4.85
C GLY A 69 8.53 0.13 -6.19
N LEU A 70 9.48 0.81 -6.83
CA LEU A 70 9.24 1.39 -8.17
C LEU A 70 9.04 0.30 -9.23
N GLN A 71 9.82 -0.78 -9.15
CA GLN A 71 9.64 -1.92 -10.05
C GLN A 71 8.29 -2.61 -9.83
N LEU A 72 7.90 -2.78 -8.56
CA LEU A 72 6.62 -3.37 -8.22
C LEU A 72 5.45 -2.50 -8.68
N LEU A 73 5.58 -1.19 -8.52
CA LEU A 73 4.57 -0.25 -9.00
C LEU A 73 4.32 -0.41 -10.50
N ALA A 74 5.41 -0.44 -11.28
CA ALA A 74 5.31 -0.63 -12.73
C ALA A 74 4.65 -1.97 -13.04
N TYR A 75 5.04 -3.01 -12.32
CA TYR A 75 4.47 -4.34 -12.49
C TYR A 75 2.96 -4.36 -12.23
N ILE A 76 2.54 -3.74 -11.13
CA ILE A 76 1.11 -3.67 -10.77
C ILE A 76 0.33 -2.90 -11.84
N ARG A 77 0.87 -1.80 -12.34
CA ARG A 77 0.17 -0.96 -13.32
C ARG A 77 0.02 -1.62 -14.69
N GLN A 78 0.75 -2.69 -14.95
CA GLN A 78 0.58 -3.49 -16.15
C GLN A 78 -0.51 -4.56 -16.01
N LYS A 79 -0.99 -4.82 -14.78
CA LYS A 79 -2.05 -5.79 -14.54
C LYS A 79 -3.39 -5.08 -14.68
N ALA A 80 -4.18 -5.50 -15.67
CA ALA A 80 -5.47 -4.87 -15.96
C ALA A 80 -6.39 -4.80 -14.73
N GLU A 81 -6.39 -5.88 -13.94
CA GLU A 81 -7.27 -5.99 -12.78
C GLU A 81 -6.89 -5.06 -11.63
N TRP A 82 -5.65 -4.57 -11.63
CA TRP A 82 -5.13 -3.74 -10.54
C TRP A 82 -5.01 -2.26 -10.92
N GLN A 83 -5.42 -1.87 -12.11
CA GLN A 83 -5.21 -0.49 -12.59
C GLN A 83 -5.92 0.56 -11.77
N HIS A 84 -7.02 0.21 -11.13
CA HIS A 84 -7.80 1.12 -10.30
C HIS A 84 -7.40 1.09 -8.82
N VAL A 85 -6.49 0.20 -8.42
CA VAL A 85 -6.09 0.06 -7.03
C VAL A 85 -5.20 1.25 -6.63
N PRO A 86 -5.58 2.00 -5.58
CA PRO A 86 -4.71 3.10 -5.10
C PRO A 86 -3.40 2.55 -4.54
N ILE A 87 -2.31 3.20 -4.91
CA ILE A 87 -0.97 2.83 -4.45
C ILE A 87 -0.33 4.04 -3.80
N ILE A 88 0.06 3.90 -2.53
CA ILE A 88 0.79 4.92 -1.79
C ILE A 88 2.21 4.41 -1.60
N MET A 89 3.20 5.20 -2.02
CA MET A 89 4.60 4.85 -1.85
C MET A 89 5.08 5.30 -0.48
N LEU A 90 5.96 4.49 0.13
CA LEU A 90 6.65 4.85 1.36
C LEU A 90 8.11 5.11 1.00
N THR A 91 8.67 6.21 1.48
CA THR A 91 10.04 6.57 1.18
C THR A 91 10.77 7.03 2.45
N ALA A 92 12.04 6.67 2.59
CA ALA A 92 12.85 7.03 3.75
C ALA A 92 13.30 8.49 3.72
N ASP A 93 13.27 9.11 2.56
CA ASP A 93 13.64 10.51 2.43
C ASP A 93 12.77 11.19 1.36
N SER A 94 12.92 12.51 1.26
CA SER A 94 12.16 13.30 0.31
C SER A 94 12.88 13.40 -1.04
N ASN A 95 13.39 12.27 -1.55
CA ASN A 95 14.05 12.25 -2.85
C ASN A 95 13.04 12.56 -3.95
N GLU A 96 13.08 13.78 -4.45
CA GLU A 96 12.10 14.27 -5.43
C GLU A 96 12.09 13.45 -6.71
N ARG A 97 13.24 12.94 -7.14
CA ARG A 97 13.31 12.12 -8.36
C ARG A 97 12.55 10.82 -8.21
N ASP A 98 12.70 10.15 -7.08
CA ASP A 98 11.98 8.90 -6.83
C ASP A 98 10.49 9.15 -6.71
N ILE A 99 10.11 10.23 -6.06
CA ILE A 99 8.72 10.62 -5.91
C ILE A 99 8.11 10.95 -7.28
N GLU A 100 8.80 11.73 -8.09
CA GLU A 100 8.35 12.09 -9.44
C GLU A 100 8.20 10.85 -10.32
N ARG A 101 9.17 9.93 -10.26
CA ARG A 101 9.12 8.68 -11.01
C ARG A 101 7.93 7.82 -10.57
N ALA A 102 7.69 7.75 -9.27
CA ALA A 102 6.57 6.98 -8.75
C ALA A 102 5.24 7.56 -9.24
N LEU A 103 5.06 8.87 -9.14
CA LEU A 103 3.83 9.51 -9.58
C LEU A 103 3.64 9.37 -11.10
N ALA A 104 4.72 9.52 -11.87
CA ALA A 104 4.68 9.36 -13.33
C ALA A 104 4.36 7.92 -13.73
N THR A 105 4.78 6.94 -12.93
CA THR A 105 4.51 5.52 -13.19
C THR A 105 3.10 5.11 -12.77
N GLY A 106 2.43 5.91 -11.97
CA GLY A 106 1.04 5.65 -11.59
C GLY A 106 0.76 5.48 -10.12
N ALA A 107 1.69 5.90 -9.23
CA ALA A 107 1.38 5.97 -7.81
C ALA A 107 0.39 7.10 -7.57
N ASN A 108 -0.50 6.89 -6.61
CA ASN A 108 -1.53 7.88 -6.28
C ASN A 108 -1.06 8.89 -5.25
N ASP A 109 -0.09 8.50 -4.42
CA ASP A 109 0.40 9.37 -3.36
C ASP A 109 1.73 8.81 -2.83
N TYR A 110 2.35 9.53 -1.92
CA TYR A 110 3.55 9.08 -1.23
C TYR A 110 3.53 9.57 0.20
N MET A 111 4.30 8.93 1.07
CA MET A 111 4.46 9.30 2.46
C MET A 111 5.91 9.12 2.86
N VAL A 112 6.50 10.14 3.50
CA VAL A 112 7.91 10.13 3.90
C VAL A 112 8.02 9.59 5.33
N LYS A 113 8.97 8.70 5.55
CA LYS A 113 9.29 8.18 6.88
C LYS A 113 10.27 9.12 7.59
N PRO A 114 10.16 9.30 8.90
CA PRO A 114 9.11 8.79 9.76
C PRO A 114 7.79 9.54 9.56
N PHE A 115 6.69 8.81 9.61
CA PHE A 115 5.36 9.38 9.52
C PHE A 115 4.66 9.28 10.88
N ASN A 116 3.65 10.11 11.09
CA ASN A 116 2.81 9.97 12.27
C ASN A 116 1.49 9.27 11.91
N PRO A 117 0.81 8.66 12.91
CA PRO A 117 -0.44 7.91 12.65
C PRO A 117 -1.54 8.75 12.02
N ARG A 118 -1.61 10.04 12.33
CA ARG A 118 -2.62 10.94 11.76
C ARG A 118 -2.39 11.15 10.26
N GLU A 119 -1.13 11.29 9.87
CA GLU A 119 -0.79 11.43 8.46
C GLU A 119 -1.17 10.18 7.68
N LEU A 120 -0.85 9.00 8.22
CA LEU A 120 -1.24 7.74 7.59
C LEU A 120 -2.75 7.67 7.40
N THR A 121 -3.51 7.92 8.47
CA THR A 121 -4.97 7.88 8.42
C THR A 121 -5.52 8.84 7.38
N ALA A 122 -5.02 10.08 7.37
CA ALA A 122 -5.50 11.09 6.43
C ALA A 122 -5.25 10.70 4.98
N ARG A 123 -4.08 10.12 4.68
CA ARG A 123 -3.78 9.70 3.31
C ARG A 123 -4.62 8.50 2.88
N LEU A 124 -4.85 7.55 3.78
CA LEU A 124 -5.70 6.40 3.47
C LEU A 124 -7.13 6.84 3.17
N GLN A 125 -7.66 7.79 3.95
CA GLN A 125 -9.03 8.26 3.79
C GLN A 125 -9.27 9.00 2.48
N ARG A 126 -8.22 9.50 1.84
CA ARG A 126 -8.35 10.13 0.52
C ARG A 126 -8.78 9.14 -0.55
N PHE A 127 -8.44 7.87 -0.38
CA PHE A 127 -8.69 6.84 -1.39
C PHE A 127 -9.72 5.81 -0.96
N VAL A 128 -9.90 5.64 0.33
CA VAL A 128 -10.79 4.63 0.87
C VAL A 128 -11.68 5.29 1.93
N LYS A 129 -12.98 5.34 1.65
CA LYS A 129 -13.93 5.81 2.65
C LYS A 129 -14.28 4.65 3.55
N VAL A 130 -13.84 4.75 4.81
CA VAL A 130 -14.25 3.80 5.84
C VAL A 130 -15.61 4.24 6.32
N ALA A 131 -16.59 3.35 6.28
CA ALA A 131 -17.90 3.63 6.86
C ALA A 131 -17.72 3.88 8.36
N SER A 132 -18.06 5.07 8.80
CA SER A 132 -18.05 5.42 10.22
C SER A 132 -19.21 4.76 10.92
#